data_f9bb2c41bfd81f7cc82f1a02c006f64d
#
_entry.id   f9bb2c41bfd81f7cc82f1a02c006f64d
#
_cell.length_a   1.000
_cell.length_b   1.000
_cell.length_c   1.000
_cell.angle_alpha   90.00
_cell.angle_beta   90.00
_cell.angle_gamma   90.00
#
_symmetry.space_group_name_H-M   'P 1'
#
loop_
_entity.id
_entity.type
_entity.pdbx_description
1 polymer ?
#
loop_
_entity_poly.entity_id
_entity_poly.type
_entity_poly.pdbx_seq_one_letter_code
_entity_poly.pdbx_strand_id
1 'polypeptide(L)'
;VVENDQSPPVDKAADKAADKSVDKTEKSSKEVESQGVDSGPKSAESDDRGRRHSGGGGGGRPYRPMDNRKFQQNRNNRPQHGRYEKRPHNGPSRDTRDARDDGGFQGEDMNRQESSHQPEITEEQLAKITLSPEERNDLRSKNLKRKRIEELTVVANKLLIENAAGLRRQELVFEILKRAAKLGDIFGDGVLEILPDGYGFLRSPDYNYLPGPDDIYVSPSQIRKFGLRTGDTISGTVRPPKEGERYFALLKVDSLNFEQTEKAKDKILFDNLTPLYPQERLKLEWRPDDYTTRVVDLMAPIGKGQRCLIVAPPRTGKTVLLQNIANAIANNHPEVTLIVLLIDERPEEVTDMARNVKGEVISSTFDEPPGRHVQVAEMVIEKAKRLVEHKHDVVILLDSITRLARAYNTVVPPSGKILSGGVDSNALHKPKRFFGAARNIEEGGSLTIIATALVDTGSRMDEVIFEEFKGTGNSEIHLDRKLMEKRIFPCMDINKSSTRKEELLLSKADLSRIWILRKVLAPMNVVDSMEFLLDKLHVSKTNPDFLSSMNG
;
A
#
# COMPACT_ATOMS: atom_id res chain seq x y z
N VAL A 1 -33.72 54.56 9.37
CA VAL A 1 -35.16 54.44 9.29
C VAL A 1 -35.44 52.98 9.54
N VAL A 2 -35.59 52.62 10.79
CA VAL A 2 -36.76 52.19 11.54
C VAL A 2 -37.15 50.75 11.22
N GLU A 3 -36.79 49.76 12.12
CA GLU A 3 -37.60 49.12 13.19
C GLU A 3 -38.73 48.22 12.64
N ASN A 4 -38.91 46.99 13.03
CA ASN A 4 -39.28 46.32 14.28
C ASN A 4 -39.32 44.80 14.00
N ASP A 5 -38.74 43.94 14.76
CA ASP A 5 -39.03 43.33 16.06
C ASP A 5 -40.41 42.62 16.15
N GLN A 6 -40.33 41.28 16.38
CA GLN A 6 -41.18 40.54 17.36
C GLN A 6 -41.06 39.01 17.19
N SER A 7 -40.41 38.39 18.14
CA SER A 7 -40.78 37.08 18.69
C SER A 7 -41.66 37.32 19.93
N PRO A 8 -42.19 36.35 20.66
CA PRO A 8 -42.49 34.91 20.62
C PRO A 8 -43.99 34.66 20.97
N PRO A 9 -44.53 33.57 21.55
CA PRO A 9 -44.06 32.81 22.75
C PRO A 9 -44.25 31.28 22.72
N VAL A 10 -43.57 30.70 23.66
CA VAL A 10 -43.64 29.37 24.25
C VAL A 10 -44.98 29.18 24.99
N ASP A 11 -45.54 27.97 24.95
CA ASP A 11 -46.35 27.46 26.08
C ASP A 11 -46.17 25.96 26.32
N LYS A 12 -46.00 25.67 27.60
CA LYS A 12 -45.89 24.39 28.31
C LYS A 12 -47.26 23.89 28.75
N ALA A 13 -47.40 22.59 28.91
CA ALA A 13 -47.98 21.87 30.05
C ALA A 13 -48.36 20.46 29.60
N ALA A 14 -47.77 19.39 30.15
CA ALA A 14 -48.08 18.70 31.38
C ALA A 14 -49.45 18.00 31.29
N ASP A 15 -49.70 16.80 31.65
CA ASP A 15 -49.22 15.90 32.67
C ASP A 15 -50.09 14.61 32.65
N LYS A 16 -49.58 13.50 33.26
CA LYS A 16 -50.30 12.39 33.94
C LYS A 16 -50.93 11.27 33.09
N ALA A 17 -50.40 10.10 33.15
CA ALA A 17 -50.32 9.09 34.22
C ALA A 17 -51.52 8.12 34.25
N ALA A 18 -51.22 6.88 34.37
CA ALA A 18 -51.79 5.73 35.08
C ALA A 18 -51.79 4.46 34.21
N ASP A 19 -51.00 3.49 34.49
CA ASP A 19 -50.87 2.50 35.58
C ASP A 19 -51.89 1.35 35.50
N LYS A 20 -51.35 0.16 35.79
CA LYS A 20 -51.97 -1.15 36.11
C LYS A 20 -52.16 -2.10 34.92
N SER A 21 -51.65 -3.23 34.97
CA SER A 21 -51.15 -4.25 35.90
C SER A 21 -51.61 -5.62 35.42
N VAL A 22 -50.73 -6.62 35.57
CA VAL A 22 -51.02 -7.98 36.06
C VAL A 22 -51.75 -8.91 35.07
N ASP A 23 -51.44 -10.14 34.83
CA ASP A 23 -50.78 -11.22 35.56
C ASP A 23 -50.57 -12.44 34.64
N LYS A 24 -49.52 -13.20 34.95
CA LYS A 24 -49.35 -14.65 34.96
C LYS A 24 -50.28 -15.59 34.21
N THR A 25 -49.67 -16.57 33.56
CA THR A 25 -49.67 -18.03 33.86
C THR A 25 -48.90 -18.75 32.78
N GLU A 26 -47.81 -19.35 33.04
CA GLU A 26 -47.43 -20.68 33.57
C GLU A 26 -48.08 -21.89 32.88
N LYS A 27 -47.12 -22.80 32.51
CA LYS A 27 -47.21 -24.29 32.41
C LYS A 27 -47.89 -24.85 31.16
N SER A 28 -47.43 -25.90 30.54
CA SER A 28 -46.60 -27.05 30.94
C SER A 28 -46.27 -27.93 29.73
N SER A 29 -45.08 -28.42 29.75
CA SER A 29 -44.61 -29.78 29.48
C SER A 29 -45.55 -30.77 28.76
N LYS A 30 -45.01 -31.47 27.76
CA LYS A 30 -44.87 -32.95 27.82
C LYS A 30 -43.96 -33.48 26.73
N GLU A 31 -42.94 -34.19 27.18
CA GLU A 31 -42.21 -35.26 26.53
C GLU A 31 -43.12 -36.32 25.95
N VAL A 32 -42.74 -36.94 24.85
CA VAL A 32 -42.88 -38.37 24.61
C VAL A 32 -41.66 -38.88 23.85
N GLU A 33 -40.92 -39.74 24.54
CA GLU A 33 -39.97 -40.74 24.02
C GLU A 33 -40.65 -41.68 23.03
N SER A 34 -39.90 -42.25 22.07
CA SER A 34 -39.29 -43.58 22.21
C SER A 34 -38.84 -44.16 20.86
N GLN A 35 -37.70 -44.81 20.95
CA GLN A 35 -37.26 -46.09 20.31
C GLN A 35 -37.07 -46.06 18.78
N GLY A 36 -35.88 -46.28 18.21
CA GLY A 36 -34.89 -47.28 18.55
C GLY A 36 -35.00 -48.49 17.61
N VAL A 37 -33.98 -48.85 16.90
CA VAL A 37 -33.47 -50.15 16.45
C VAL A 37 -32.65 -49.95 15.18
N ASP A 38 -31.39 -49.92 15.23
CA ASP A 38 -30.29 -50.90 15.09
C ASP A 38 -30.45 -51.91 13.98
N SER A 39 -29.50 -51.90 13.03
CA SER A 39 -28.74 -53.07 12.49
C SER A 39 -27.98 -52.71 11.23
N GLY A 40 -26.64 -52.69 11.28
CA GLY A 40 -25.82 -53.20 10.18
C GLY A 40 -25.70 -54.72 10.34
N PRO A 41 -24.91 -55.49 9.60
CA PRO A 41 -23.80 -55.17 8.71
C PRO A 41 -23.60 -56.15 7.50
N LYS A 42 -22.42 -55.96 6.80
CA LYS A 42 -21.59 -56.97 6.09
C LYS A 42 -21.94 -57.44 4.66
N SER A 43 -20.99 -57.12 3.75
CA SER A 43 -20.02 -57.99 3.04
C SER A 43 -20.51 -59.03 2.06
N ALA A 44 -19.77 -59.11 0.99
CA ALA A 44 -19.30 -60.25 0.16
C ALA A 44 -19.65 -60.06 -1.31
N GLU A 45 -18.60 -59.89 -2.12
CA GLU A 45 -17.88 -60.91 -2.92
C GLU A 45 -18.75 -61.72 -3.88
N SER A 46 -18.23 -61.69 -5.08
CA SER A 46 -17.95 -62.78 -6.02
C SER A 46 -18.54 -62.63 -7.43
N ASP A 47 -17.62 -62.69 -8.35
CA ASP A 47 -17.46 -63.62 -9.48
C ASP A 47 -18.59 -63.66 -10.55
N ASP A 48 -18.29 -63.67 -11.77
CA ASP A 48 -17.38 -64.26 -12.73
C ASP A 48 -18.10 -64.40 -14.08
N ARG A 49 -17.32 -64.48 -15.17
CA ARG A 49 -17.63 -65.05 -16.50
C ARG A 49 -18.52 -64.21 -17.45
N GLY A 50 -18.16 -63.99 -18.64
CA GLY A 50 -17.16 -64.50 -19.54
C GLY A 50 -17.54 -64.25 -20.99
N ARG A 51 -16.49 -64.24 -21.82
CA ARG A 51 -16.45 -64.58 -23.27
C ARG A 51 -16.84 -63.53 -24.32
N ARG A 52 -15.76 -63.13 -25.03
CA ARG A 52 -15.28 -63.51 -26.41
C ARG A 52 -16.02 -62.79 -27.55
N HIS A 53 -15.41 -62.26 -28.53
CA HIS A 53 -14.40 -62.51 -29.55
C HIS A 53 -14.17 -61.18 -30.31
N SER A 54 -13.07 -60.79 -30.76
CA SER A 54 -12.03 -61.06 -31.78
C SER A 54 -11.89 -59.77 -32.62
N GLY A 55 -10.81 -59.29 -33.08
CA GLY A 55 -9.53 -59.75 -33.43
C GLY A 55 -8.78 -58.68 -34.24
N GLY A 56 -7.45 -58.78 -34.29
CA GLY A 56 -6.55 -58.29 -35.33
C GLY A 56 -6.03 -56.87 -35.13
N GLY A 57 -4.74 -56.51 -35.08
CA GLY A 57 -3.53 -57.16 -35.46
C GLY A 57 -2.45 -56.10 -35.67
N GLY A 58 -1.20 -56.38 -35.29
CA GLY A 58 0.01 -55.72 -35.76
C GLY A 58 0.58 -54.65 -34.80
N GLY A 59 1.60 -54.83 -34.06
CA GLY A 59 2.91 -55.29 -34.36
C GLY A 59 3.93 -54.16 -34.03
N GLY A 60 4.84 -54.39 -33.06
CA GLY A 60 5.96 -53.48 -32.96
C GLY A 60 6.59 -53.30 -31.57
N ARG A 61 7.63 -53.93 -31.37
CA ARG A 61 8.58 -54.34 -30.31
C ARG A 61 9.04 -53.30 -29.29
N PRO A 62 9.61 -53.75 -28.16
CA PRO A 62 9.93 -52.96 -26.96
C PRO A 62 11.37 -52.47 -26.93
N TYR A 63 11.58 -51.37 -26.22
CA TYR A 63 12.91 -50.88 -25.88
C TYR A 63 13.33 -51.36 -24.47
N ARG A 64 14.54 -51.94 -24.40
CA ARG A 64 15.27 -52.33 -23.20
C ARG A 64 16.40 -51.29 -22.93
N PRO A 65 16.83 -51.11 -21.69
CA PRO A 65 17.87 -50.14 -21.31
C PRO A 65 19.29 -50.70 -21.53
N MET A 66 20.24 -49.82 -21.84
CA MET A 66 21.66 -50.15 -21.84
C MET A 66 22.50 -49.24 -20.94
N ASP A 67 23.37 -49.94 -20.27
CA ASP A 67 24.32 -49.64 -19.23
C ASP A 67 25.55 -48.85 -19.71
N ASN A 68 26.19 -48.25 -18.74
CA ASN A 68 27.50 -47.59 -18.75
C ASN A 68 28.64 -48.40 -19.38
N ARG A 69 29.59 -47.73 -20.06
CA ARG A 69 31.05 -47.78 -19.81
C ARG A 69 31.90 -47.14 -20.91
N LYS A 70 32.78 -46.22 -20.40
CA LYS A 70 34.16 -45.95 -20.85
C LYS A 70 34.48 -45.74 -22.34
N PHE A 71 35.10 -44.63 -22.67
CA PHE A 71 36.41 -44.62 -23.33
C PHE A 71 37.16 -43.31 -23.12
N GLN A 72 38.43 -43.48 -22.76
CA GLN A 72 39.51 -42.49 -22.59
C GLN A 72 40.21 -42.21 -23.94
N GLN A 73 40.82 -41.01 -23.99
CA GLN A 73 42.02 -40.63 -24.77
C GLN A 73 41.84 -40.28 -26.24
N ASN A 74 42.17 -39.05 -26.60
CA ASN A 74 43.45 -38.77 -27.31
C ASN A 74 43.80 -37.26 -27.39
N ARG A 75 45.09 -37.07 -27.38
CA ARG A 75 45.92 -35.86 -27.33
C ARG A 75 46.04 -35.14 -28.67
N ASN A 76 46.48 -33.85 -28.53
CA ASN A 76 47.39 -33.09 -29.42
C ASN A 76 46.82 -32.36 -30.65
N ASN A 77 46.84 -31.00 -30.59
CA ASN A 77 47.79 -30.23 -31.43
C ASN A 77 47.71 -28.71 -31.13
N ARG A 78 48.89 -28.17 -30.80
CA ARG A 78 49.21 -26.73 -30.88
C ARG A 78 49.71 -26.43 -32.31
N PRO A 79 49.71 -25.15 -32.75
CA PRO A 79 51.00 -24.46 -32.79
C PRO A 79 51.05 -23.02 -32.27
N GLN A 80 52.29 -22.69 -31.94
CA GLN A 80 52.89 -21.48 -31.38
C GLN A 80 52.94 -20.32 -32.39
N HIS A 81 53.04 -19.09 -31.89
CA HIS A 81 54.15 -18.11 -32.01
C HIS A 81 53.68 -16.75 -31.52
N GLY A 82 54.44 -16.14 -30.65
CA GLY A 82 55.20 -14.92 -30.77
C GLY A 82 55.65 -14.34 -29.42
N ARG A 83 56.95 -14.43 -29.19
CA ARG A 83 57.73 -13.79 -28.12
C ARG A 83 57.74 -12.26 -28.26
N TYR A 84 57.74 -11.54 -27.11
CA TYR A 84 58.72 -10.45 -26.89
C TYR A 84 59.04 -10.27 -25.39
N GLU A 85 60.24 -9.83 -25.14
CA GLU A 85 61.23 -10.01 -24.10
C GLU A 85 61.01 -9.32 -22.77
N LYS A 86 61.68 -9.94 -21.76
CA LYS A 86 61.94 -9.44 -20.39
C LYS A 86 63.06 -8.41 -20.35
N ARG A 87 63.05 -7.49 -19.40
CA ARG A 87 64.24 -7.17 -18.55
C ARG A 87 63.84 -6.62 -17.17
N PRO A 88 64.68 -6.81 -16.15
CA PRO A 88 64.35 -6.87 -14.75
C PRO A 88 64.92 -5.72 -13.90
N HIS A 89 64.42 -5.49 -12.67
CA HIS A 89 65.25 -5.05 -11.54
C HIS A 89 64.62 -5.34 -10.17
N ASN A 90 65.33 -6.19 -9.47
CA ASN A 90 65.75 -6.29 -8.06
C ASN A 90 64.83 -5.79 -6.92
N GLY A 91 64.66 -6.76 -6.03
CA GLY A 91 64.04 -6.77 -4.75
C GLY A 91 64.78 -6.01 -3.63
N PRO A 92 64.52 -6.26 -2.34
CA PRO A 92 64.46 -7.58 -1.69
C PRO A 92 63.31 -7.81 -0.70
N SER A 93 63.15 -9.08 -0.38
CA SER A 93 62.32 -9.79 0.55
C SER A 93 62.17 -9.20 1.98
N ARG A 94 61.00 -9.44 2.57
CA ARG A 94 60.87 -9.97 3.93
C ARG A 94 59.51 -10.61 4.19
N ASP A 95 59.55 -11.79 4.74
CA ASP A 95 58.50 -12.63 5.26
C ASP A 95 57.56 -11.93 6.25
N THR A 96 56.25 -12.25 6.27
CA THR A 96 55.62 -13.01 7.36
C THR A 96 54.08 -13.12 7.23
N ARG A 97 53.60 -14.38 7.23
CA ARG A 97 52.43 -14.91 7.93
C ARG A 97 51.00 -14.46 7.61
N ASP A 98 50.28 -15.46 7.18
CA ASP A 98 48.87 -15.81 7.45
C ASP A 98 47.97 -14.74 8.14
N ALA A 99 46.95 -14.27 7.44
CA ALA A 99 45.68 -13.92 8.04
C ALA A 99 44.54 -14.11 7.04
N ARG A 100 43.56 -14.79 7.47
CA ARG A 100 42.32 -15.23 6.84
C ARG A 100 41.55 -14.04 6.27
N ASP A 101 41.11 -14.21 5.01
CA ASP A 101 40.21 -13.33 4.29
C ASP A 101 38.81 -13.43 4.92
N ASP A 102 38.41 -12.40 5.65
CA ASP A 102 37.06 -12.20 6.18
C ASP A 102 36.49 -10.99 5.44
N GLY A 103 35.67 -11.27 4.42
CA GLY A 103 35.08 -10.29 3.52
C GLY A 103 34.08 -9.35 4.24
N GLY A 104 34.62 -8.34 4.93
CA GLY A 104 33.87 -7.23 5.45
C GLY A 104 33.48 -6.27 4.31
N PHE A 105 32.20 -6.12 4.06
CA PHE A 105 31.62 -5.04 3.28
C PHE A 105 32.12 -3.71 3.85
N GLN A 106 33.04 -3.08 3.16
CA GLN A 106 33.39 -1.67 3.37
C GLN A 106 32.22 -0.83 2.88
N GLY A 107 31.48 -0.28 3.82
CA GLY A 107 30.60 0.84 3.56
C GLY A 107 31.42 2.00 3.02
N GLU A 108 31.10 2.43 1.81
CA GLU A 108 31.63 3.66 1.23
C GLU A 108 31.40 4.81 2.20
N ASP A 109 32.48 5.38 2.68
CA ASP A 109 32.53 6.66 3.40
C ASP A 109 31.97 7.75 2.48
N MET A 110 30.66 7.94 2.54
CA MET A 110 30.05 9.14 1.99
C MET A 110 30.47 10.34 2.80
N ASN A 111 31.50 10.98 2.26
CA ASN A 111 31.76 12.40 2.31
C ASN A 111 31.62 13.09 3.67
N ARG A 112 32.76 13.37 4.27
CA ARG A 112 32.93 14.45 5.24
C ARG A 112 32.37 15.76 4.67
N GLN A 113 31.09 15.97 4.82
CA GLN A 113 30.54 17.32 4.81
C GLN A 113 30.85 17.91 6.19
N GLU A 114 31.73 18.90 6.18
CA GLU A 114 31.93 19.82 7.28
C GLU A 114 30.55 20.31 7.72
N SER A 115 30.14 19.89 8.93
CA SER A 115 28.97 20.45 9.58
C SER A 115 29.23 21.94 9.71
N SER A 116 28.53 22.75 8.93
CA SER A 116 28.50 24.21 9.11
C SER A 116 27.95 24.48 10.51
N HIS A 117 28.85 24.69 11.47
CA HIS A 117 28.48 25.12 12.80
C HIS A 117 27.85 26.50 12.65
N GLN A 118 26.54 26.58 12.74
CA GLN A 118 25.85 27.85 12.90
C GLN A 118 26.33 28.48 14.20
N PRO A 119 26.66 29.79 14.22
CA PRO A 119 27.10 30.45 15.44
C PRO A 119 26.06 30.33 16.55
N GLU A 120 26.51 30.01 17.75
CA GLU A 120 25.62 29.94 18.91
C GLU A 120 25.06 31.32 19.22
N ILE A 121 23.73 31.43 19.23
CA ILE A 121 23.04 32.65 19.63
C ILE A 121 23.23 32.87 21.13
N THR A 122 23.54 34.12 21.50
CA THR A 122 23.59 34.57 22.91
C THR A 122 22.16 34.60 23.49
N GLU A 123 22.05 34.44 24.82
CA GLU A 123 20.76 34.52 25.53
C GLU A 123 20.05 35.88 25.30
N GLU A 124 20.79 36.95 25.12
CA GLU A 124 20.25 38.28 24.79
C GLU A 124 19.57 38.34 23.40
N GLN A 125 20.07 37.58 22.44
CA GLN A 125 19.48 37.50 21.11
C GLN A 125 18.22 36.59 21.11
N LEU A 126 18.22 35.51 21.92
CA LEU A 126 17.05 34.66 22.13
C LEU A 126 15.89 35.42 22.80
N ALA A 127 16.18 36.30 23.76
CA ALA A 127 15.18 37.12 24.44
C ALA A 127 14.47 38.13 23.51
N LYS A 128 15.07 38.46 22.36
CA LYS A 128 14.47 39.34 21.34
C LYS A 128 13.50 38.62 20.41
N ILE A 129 13.49 37.28 20.40
CA ILE A 129 12.60 36.48 19.54
C ILE A 129 11.28 36.31 20.29
N THR A 130 10.30 37.13 19.95
CA THR A 130 8.94 37.01 20.49
C THR A 130 8.09 36.25 19.44
N LEU A 131 7.66 35.03 19.76
CA LEU A 131 6.79 34.20 18.93
C LEU A 131 5.37 34.22 19.48
N SER A 132 4.38 34.45 18.63
CA SER A 132 2.98 34.29 18.99
C SER A 132 2.63 32.80 19.24
N PRO A 133 1.52 32.48 19.96
CA PRO A 133 1.08 31.11 20.15
C PRO A 133 0.84 30.36 18.82
N GLU A 134 0.39 31.06 17.79
CA GLU A 134 0.18 30.51 16.44
C GLU A 134 1.51 30.16 15.77
N GLU A 135 2.49 31.07 15.84
CA GLU A 135 3.85 30.83 15.32
C GLU A 135 4.54 29.68 16.05
N ARG A 136 4.33 29.50 17.35
CA ARG A 136 4.84 28.33 18.09
C ARG A 136 4.23 27.03 17.63
N ASN A 137 2.92 27.01 17.32
CA ASN A 137 2.26 25.83 16.75
C ASN A 137 2.77 25.52 15.33
N ASP A 138 3.14 26.55 14.59
CA ASP A 138 3.75 26.44 13.26
C ASP A 138 5.17 25.84 13.29
N LEU A 139 5.87 25.91 14.43
CA LEU A 139 7.18 25.31 14.65
C LEU A 139 7.13 23.80 14.96
N ARG A 140 5.95 23.17 14.94
CA ARG A 140 5.85 21.70 14.99
C ARG A 140 6.52 21.07 13.77
N SER A 141 7.25 19.99 13.98
CA SER A 141 7.97 19.28 12.91
C SER A 141 7.09 19.00 11.67
N LYS A 142 5.86 18.54 11.86
CA LYS A 142 4.90 18.28 10.80
C LYS A 142 4.57 19.51 9.95
N ASN A 143 4.36 20.65 10.58
CA ASN A 143 3.98 21.88 9.88
C ASN A 143 5.17 22.42 9.09
N LEU A 144 6.37 22.41 9.68
CA LEU A 144 7.59 22.83 8.99
C LEU A 144 7.90 21.98 7.75
N LYS A 145 7.75 20.67 7.85
CA LYS A 145 8.02 19.73 6.74
C LYS A 145 7.08 19.93 5.54
N ARG A 146 5.92 20.54 5.73
CA ARG A 146 4.96 20.86 4.65
C ARG A 146 5.14 22.23 4.02
N LYS A 147 5.83 23.16 4.70
CA LYS A 147 6.06 24.52 4.18
C LYS A 147 6.97 24.52 2.96
N ARG A 148 6.78 25.48 2.06
CA ARG A 148 7.67 25.70 0.91
C ARG A 148 9.02 26.25 1.40
N ILE A 149 10.04 26.14 0.55
CA ILE A 149 11.39 26.60 0.91
C ILE A 149 11.42 28.10 1.20
N GLU A 150 10.63 28.90 0.48
CA GLU A 150 10.52 30.34 0.70
C GLU A 150 9.93 30.65 2.09
N GLU A 151 8.87 29.94 2.48
CA GLU A 151 8.22 30.08 3.79
C GLU A 151 9.16 29.65 4.93
N LEU A 152 9.91 28.56 4.73
CA LEU A 152 10.92 28.09 5.68
C LEU A 152 12.04 29.13 5.84
N THR A 153 12.48 29.76 4.76
CA THR A 153 13.49 30.82 4.79
C THR A 153 13.00 32.04 5.58
N VAL A 154 11.73 32.42 5.46
CA VAL A 154 11.13 33.48 6.27
C VAL A 154 11.13 33.13 7.75
N VAL A 155 10.75 31.89 8.11
CA VAL A 155 10.79 31.40 9.50
C VAL A 155 12.23 31.37 10.03
N ALA A 156 13.19 30.91 9.22
CA ALA A 156 14.60 30.84 9.57
C ALA A 156 15.19 32.23 9.84
N ASN A 157 14.86 33.22 9.01
CA ASN A 157 15.30 34.61 9.21
C ASN A 157 14.74 35.22 10.51
N LYS A 158 13.45 34.93 10.84
CA LYS A 158 12.86 35.31 12.12
C LYS A 158 13.59 34.72 13.33
N LEU A 159 14.10 33.50 13.17
CA LEU A 159 14.88 32.77 14.18
C LEU A 159 16.38 33.11 14.14
N LEU A 160 16.79 34.10 13.37
CA LEU A 160 18.18 34.57 13.22
C LEU A 160 19.13 33.44 12.76
N ILE A 161 18.70 32.59 11.82
CA ILE A 161 19.52 31.56 11.21
C ILE A 161 20.27 32.20 10.03
N GLU A 162 21.59 32.18 10.09
CA GLU A 162 22.45 32.71 9.03
C GLU A 162 22.49 31.77 7.84
N ASN A 163 22.65 32.29 6.63
CA ASN A 163 22.77 31.55 5.38
C ASN A 163 21.59 30.56 5.10
N ALA A 164 20.38 30.89 5.54
CA ALA A 164 19.20 30.04 5.38
C ALA A 164 18.93 29.64 3.91
N ALA A 165 19.24 30.51 2.95
CA ALA A 165 19.06 30.25 1.52
C ALA A 165 20.06 29.24 0.92
N GLY A 166 21.18 28.98 1.60
CA GLY A 166 22.21 28.04 1.17
C GLY A 166 22.01 26.61 1.68
N LEU A 167 21.07 26.41 2.61
CA LEU A 167 20.80 25.11 3.23
C LEU A 167 19.79 24.29 2.41
N ARG A 168 19.98 22.96 2.38
CA ARG A 168 18.98 22.05 1.85
C ARG A 168 17.72 22.07 2.73
N ARG A 169 16.56 21.75 2.16
CA ARG A 169 15.28 21.80 2.88
C ARG A 169 15.30 21.06 4.23
N GLN A 170 15.84 19.86 4.28
CA GLN A 170 15.92 19.07 5.52
C GLN A 170 16.89 19.69 6.55
N GLU A 171 18.01 20.21 6.10
CA GLU A 171 18.99 20.92 6.95
C GLU A 171 18.38 22.20 7.53
N LEU A 172 17.62 22.93 6.71
CA LEU A 172 16.93 24.14 7.15
C LEU A 172 15.85 23.83 8.22
N VAL A 173 15.05 22.77 8.02
CA VAL A 173 14.09 22.30 9.02
C VAL A 173 14.81 21.87 10.30
N PHE A 174 15.92 21.16 10.20
CA PHE A 174 16.74 20.76 11.35
C PHE A 174 17.22 21.97 12.17
N GLU A 175 17.81 22.99 11.51
CA GLU A 175 18.29 24.20 12.19
C GLU A 175 17.14 25.02 12.78
N ILE A 176 15.99 25.13 12.11
CA ILE A 176 14.79 25.77 12.66
C ILE A 176 14.33 25.06 13.95
N LEU A 177 14.23 23.72 13.93
CA LEU A 177 13.85 22.94 15.10
C LEU A 177 14.87 23.07 16.23
N LYS A 178 16.16 23.06 15.93
CA LYS A 178 17.24 23.25 16.91
C LYS A 178 17.16 24.61 17.60
N ARG A 179 16.82 25.67 16.85
CA ARG A 179 16.58 27.01 17.40
C ARG A 179 15.30 27.10 18.22
N ALA A 180 14.22 26.50 17.71
CA ALA A 180 12.93 26.42 18.40
C ALA A 180 13.05 25.69 19.75
N ALA A 181 13.92 24.69 19.86
CA ALA A 181 14.20 23.97 21.11
C ALA A 181 14.74 24.83 22.25
N LYS A 182 15.43 25.91 21.90
CA LYS A 182 15.92 26.87 22.89
C LYS A 182 14.80 27.81 23.39
N LEU A 183 13.66 27.86 22.68
CA LEU A 183 12.52 28.72 23.01
C LEU A 183 11.38 27.97 23.72
N GLY A 184 11.42 26.64 23.78
CA GLY A 184 10.42 25.82 24.44
C GLY A 184 10.39 24.39 23.95
N ASP A 185 9.38 23.63 24.41
CA ASP A 185 9.20 22.24 24.02
C ASP A 185 8.89 22.10 22.51
N ILE A 186 9.55 21.15 21.87
CA ILE A 186 9.30 20.81 20.48
C ILE A 186 8.48 19.51 20.42
N PHE A 187 7.52 19.51 19.53
CA PHE A 187 6.73 18.32 19.20
C PHE A 187 7.17 17.76 17.85
N GLY A 188 7.56 16.49 17.86
CA GLY A 188 7.92 15.75 16.68
C GLY A 188 6.93 14.65 16.38
N ASP A 189 6.73 14.36 15.11
CA ASP A 189 5.90 13.25 14.62
C ASP A 189 6.57 12.56 13.44
N GLY A 190 6.22 11.31 13.24
CA GLY A 190 6.72 10.51 12.13
C GLY A 190 6.29 9.06 12.22
N VAL A 191 6.68 8.28 11.23
CA VAL A 191 6.46 6.85 11.15
C VAL A 191 7.73 6.12 11.56
N LEU A 192 7.62 5.21 12.50
CA LEU A 192 8.77 4.49 13.07
C LEU A 192 9.34 3.48 12.08
N GLU A 193 10.62 3.60 11.79
CA GLU A 193 11.45 2.58 11.18
C GLU A 193 12.41 2.02 12.23
N ILE A 194 12.31 0.72 12.54
CA ILE A 194 13.21 0.05 13.49
C ILE A 194 14.34 -0.60 12.69
N LEU A 195 15.58 -0.27 13.06
CA LEU A 195 16.78 -0.83 12.46
C LEU A 195 17.18 -2.17 13.12
N PRO A 196 18.01 -2.99 12.46
CA PRO A 196 18.43 -4.29 12.99
C PRO A 196 19.07 -4.24 14.38
N ASP A 197 19.73 -3.11 14.71
CA ASP A 197 20.38 -2.86 16.01
C ASP A 197 19.37 -2.61 17.16
N GLY A 198 18.07 -2.59 16.87
CA GLY A 198 16.99 -2.48 17.84
C GLY A 198 16.64 -1.07 18.30
N TYR A 199 17.25 -0.02 17.75
CA TYR A 199 16.80 1.36 17.85
C TYR A 199 16.01 1.75 16.59
N GLY A 200 15.37 2.92 16.60
CA GLY A 200 14.58 3.35 15.45
C GLY A 200 14.66 4.84 15.19
N PHE A 201 14.10 5.25 14.05
CA PHE A 201 13.91 6.64 13.66
C PHE A 201 12.48 6.91 13.25
N LEU A 202 11.96 8.08 13.58
CA LEU A 202 10.70 8.56 13.04
C LEU A 202 10.97 9.23 11.70
N ARG A 203 10.53 8.58 10.63
CA ARG A 203 10.65 9.05 9.24
C ARG A 203 9.43 9.88 8.85
N SER A 204 9.64 10.90 8.01
CA SER A 204 8.54 11.72 7.52
C SER A 204 7.94 11.17 6.22
N PRO A 205 6.61 11.06 6.10
CA PRO A 205 5.96 10.79 4.84
C PRO A 205 6.17 11.91 3.81
N ASP A 206 6.33 13.17 4.25
CA ASP A 206 6.56 14.32 3.38
C ASP A 206 7.91 14.22 2.62
N TYR A 207 8.81 13.34 3.05
CA TYR A 207 10.07 13.01 2.37
C TYR A 207 10.11 11.56 1.88
N ASN A 208 8.96 10.95 1.65
CA ASN A 208 8.85 9.56 1.21
C ASN A 208 9.64 8.58 2.09
N TYR A 209 9.73 8.84 3.39
CA TYR A 209 10.52 8.07 4.38
C TYR A 209 12.04 8.04 4.10
N LEU A 210 12.58 9.02 3.34
CA LEU A 210 14.03 9.15 3.15
C LEU A 210 14.71 9.48 4.48
N PRO A 211 15.85 8.84 4.78
CA PRO A 211 16.69 9.23 5.90
C PRO A 211 17.14 10.70 5.79
N GLY A 212 17.04 11.43 6.88
CA GLY A 212 17.42 12.84 6.91
C GLY A 212 17.98 13.28 8.26
N PRO A 213 18.64 14.45 8.32
CA PRO A 213 19.16 14.99 9.57
C PRO A 213 18.05 15.37 10.56
N ASP A 214 16.85 15.65 10.08
CA ASP A 214 15.65 15.99 10.84
C ASP A 214 14.85 14.78 11.36
N ASP A 215 15.40 13.56 11.20
CA ASP A 215 14.82 12.35 11.78
C ASP A 215 14.95 12.35 13.30
N ILE A 216 13.99 11.72 13.96
CA ILE A 216 13.93 11.68 15.42
C ILE A 216 14.31 10.27 15.89
N TYR A 217 15.37 10.18 16.65
CA TYR A 217 15.85 8.93 17.24
C TYR A 217 14.88 8.42 18.31
N VAL A 218 14.60 7.11 18.26
CA VAL A 218 13.79 6.39 19.24
C VAL A 218 14.63 5.30 19.88
N SER A 219 14.77 5.35 21.21
CA SER A 219 15.62 4.42 21.94
C SER A 219 15.04 2.99 22.03
N PRO A 220 15.87 1.96 22.13
CA PRO A 220 15.41 0.57 22.34
C PRO A 220 14.56 0.40 23.61
N SER A 221 14.80 1.22 24.63
CA SER A 221 14.01 1.19 25.86
C SER A 221 12.58 1.67 25.66
N GLN A 222 12.37 2.72 24.84
CA GLN A 222 11.05 3.22 24.47
C GLN A 222 10.32 2.23 23.57
N ILE A 223 11.02 1.65 22.58
CA ILE A 223 10.46 0.62 21.70
C ILE A 223 9.92 -0.55 22.53
N ARG A 224 10.69 -1.06 23.48
CA ARG A 224 10.25 -2.16 24.36
C ARG A 224 9.14 -1.74 25.33
N LYS A 225 9.23 -0.54 25.92
CA LYS A 225 8.26 -0.06 26.91
C LYS A 225 6.85 0.07 26.34
N PHE A 226 6.72 0.55 25.10
CA PHE A 226 5.43 0.78 24.44
C PHE A 226 5.08 -0.32 23.42
N GLY A 227 5.92 -1.34 23.25
CA GLY A 227 5.70 -2.40 22.26
C GLY A 227 5.64 -1.87 20.82
N LEU A 228 6.47 -0.86 20.52
CA LEU A 228 6.47 -0.20 19.21
C LEU A 228 6.98 -1.12 18.12
N ARG A 229 6.46 -0.94 16.92
CA ARG A 229 6.82 -1.71 15.73
C ARG A 229 7.04 -0.78 14.54
N THR A 230 7.77 -1.26 13.55
CA THR A 230 7.91 -0.54 12.28
C THR A 230 6.54 -0.26 11.69
N GLY A 231 6.33 0.96 11.21
CA GLY A 231 5.06 1.45 10.68
C GLY A 231 4.18 2.18 11.70
N ASP A 232 4.47 2.12 13.00
CA ASP A 232 3.74 2.90 14.00
C ASP A 232 3.91 4.41 13.76
N THR A 233 2.83 5.15 13.71
CA THR A 233 2.82 6.61 13.64
C THR A 233 2.87 7.16 15.06
N ILE A 234 3.94 7.87 15.39
CA ILE A 234 4.22 8.37 16.74
C ILE A 234 4.26 9.88 16.73
N SER A 235 3.60 10.50 17.70
CA SER A 235 3.76 11.91 18.02
C SER A 235 4.20 12.06 19.48
N GLY A 236 5.10 12.99 19.75
CA GLY A 236 5.60 13.18 21.10
C GLY A 236 6.55 14.36 21.25
N THR A 237 6.96 14.59 22.48
CA THR A 237 7.93 15.64 22.82
C THR A 237 9.35 15.16 22.48
N VAL A 238 10.12 16.01 21.82
CA VAL A 238 11.50 15.71 21.41
C VAL A 238 12.49 16.70 22.03
N ARG A 239 13.74 16.29 22.16
CA ARG A 239 14.84 17.14 22.58
C ARG A 239 15.86 17.34 21.45
N PRO A 240 16.56 18.47 21.46
CA PRO A 240 17.66 18.69 20.53
C PRO A 240 18.81 17.71 20.78
N PRO A 241 19.68 17.52 19.76
CA PRO A 241 20.91 16.73 19.91
C PRO A 241 21.81 17.35 20.98
N LYS A 242 22.42 16.49 21.81
CA LYS A 242 23.51 16.86 22.74
C LYS A 242 24.84 16.88 21.99
N GLU A 243 25.90 17.34 22.67
CA GLU A 243 27.26 17.25 22.14
C GLU A 243 27.60 15.80 21.75
N GLY A 244 28.01 15.59 20.51
CA GLY A 244 28.29 14.28 19.93
C GLY A 244 27.08 13.53 19.35
N GLU A 245 25.85 14.01 19.56
CA GLU A 245 24.65 13.45 18.92
C GLU A 245 24.34 14.16 17.59
N ARG A 246 23.82 13.42 16.61
CA ARG A 246 23.48 13.97 15.27
C ARG A 246 21.98 14.22 15.10
N TYR A 247 21.12 13.55 15.87
CA TYR A 247 19.68 13.54 15.67
C TYR A 247 18.92 14.06 16.89
N PHE A 248 17.74 14.60 16.66
CA PHE A 248 16.77 14.81 17.73
C PHE A 248 16.44 13.47 18.40
N ALA A 249 16.08 13.50 19.68
CA ALA A 249 15.69 12.29 20.41
C ALA A 249 14.29 12.43 21.00
N LEU A 250 13.47 11.41 20.83
CA LEU A 250 12.14 11.31 21.43
C LEU A 250 12.27 11.23 22.96
N LEU A 251 11.65 12.17 23.69
CA LEU A 251 11.61 12.16 25.16
C LEU A 251 10.37 11.41 25.66
N LYS A 252 9.22 11.77 25.16
CA LYS A 252 7.93 11.26 25.61
C LYS A 252 7.06 10.92 24.40
N VAL A 253 6.39 9.79 24.45
CA VAL A 253 5.35 9.42 23.47
C VAL A 253 4.03 9.97 23.99
N ASP A 254 3.39 10.86 23.24
CA ASP A 254 2.12 11.47 23.58
C ASP A 254 0.95 10.74 22.92
N SER A 255 1.11 10.33 21.65
CA SER A 255 0.14 9.51 20.94
C SER A 255 0.79 8.45 20.04
N LEU A 256 0.08 7.35 19.85
CA LEU A 256 0.46 6.23 18.99
C LEU A 256 -0.71 5.90 18.05
N ASN A 257 -0.46 5.96 16.74
CA ASN A 257 -1.46 5.73 15.69
C ASN A 257 -2.76 6.53 15.92
N PHE A 258 -2.60 7.82 16.30
CA PHE A 258 -3.66 8.79 16.62
C PHE A 258 -4.45 8.51 17.90
N GLU A 259 -4.07 7.51 18.68
CA GLU A 259 -4.68 7.17 19.97
C GLU A 259 -3.75 7.46 21.15
N GLN A 260 -4.31 7.49 22.36
CA GLN A 260 -3.53 7.59 23.59
C GLN A 260 -2.75 6.30 23.84
N THR A 261 -1.54 6.44 24.41
CA THR A 261 -0.60 5.32 24.63
C THR A 261 -1.15 4.19 25.49
N GLU A 262 -2.10 4.46 26.39
CA GLU A 262 -2.73 3.46 27.26
C GLU A 262 -3.61 2.50 26.45
N LYS A 263 -4.42 3.03 25.52
CA LYS A 263 -5.32 2.25 24.66
C LYS A 263 -4.57 1.41 23.63
N ALA A 264 -3.41 1.90 23.19
CA ALA A 264 -2.59 1.24 22.19
C ALA A 264 -1.97 -0.11 22.66
N LYS A 265 -2.03 -0.43 23.96
CA LYS A 265 -1.50 -1.70 24.52
C LYS A 265 -2.37 -2.92 24.25
N ASP A 266 -3.67 -2.72 24.11
CA ASP A 266 -4.65 -3.81 23.98
C ASP A 266 -4.94 -4.21 22.53
N LYS A 267 -4.10 -3.78 21.59
CA LYS A 267 -4.24 -4.06 20.15
C LYS A 267 -4.00 -5.52 19.82
N ILE A 268 -4.83 -6.07 18.93
CA ILE A 268 -4.60 -7.38 18.32
C ILE A 268 -3.65 -7.20 17.12
N LEU A 269 -2.64 -8.05 17.01
CA LEU A 269 -1.70 -8.00 15.89
C LEU A 269 -2.40 -8.31 14.57
N PHE A 270 -2.03 -7.61 13.49
CA PHE A 270 -2.64 -7.74 12.17
C PHE A 270 -2.72 -9.19 11.67
N ASP A 271 -1.68 -9.99 11.93
CA ASP A 271 -1.64 -11.39 11.48
C ASP A 271 -2.63 -12.30 12.25
N ASN A 272 -3.10 -11.87 13.43
CA ASN A 272 -4.06 -12.58 14.27
C ASN A 272 -5.50 -12.14 14.05
N LEU A 273 -5.74 -11.09 13.24
CA LEU A 273 -7.08 -10.58 12.95
C LEU A 273 -7.83 -11.50 12.00
N THR A 274 -9.12 -11.68 12.21
CA THR A 274 -9.99 -12.56 11.41
C THR A 274 -10.36 -11.92 10.07
N PRO A 275 -9.92 -12.47 8.91
CA PRO A 275 -10.21 -11.88 7.61
C PRO A 275 -11.62 -12.22 7.14
N LEU A 276 -12.35 -11.20 6.65
CA LEU A 276 -13.66 -11.32 6.02
C LEU A 276 -13.63 -10.91 4.53
N TYR A 277 -14.66 -11.29 3.79
CA TYR A 277 -14.94 -10.67 2.50
C TYR A 277 -15.37 -9.20 2.69
N PRO A 278 -15.12 -8.34 1.69
CA PRO A 278 -15.68 -6.99 1.68
C PRO A 278 -17.22 -7.03 1.82
N GLN A 279 -17.74 -6.28 2.79
CA GLN A 279 -19.20 -6.20 3.08
C GLN A 279 -19.70 -4.77 2.97
N GLU A 280 -18.84 -3.78 3.18
CA GLU A 280 -19.16 -2.37 3.08
C GLU A 280 -18.58 -1.81 1.78
N ARG A 281 -19.45 -1.18 0.96
CA ARG A 281 -19.06 -0.60 -0.32
C ARG A 281 -18.36 0.73 -0.14
N LEU A 282 -17.23 0.92 -0.81
CA LEU A 282 -16.63 2.22 -1.05
C LEU A 282 -17.36 2.87 -2.23
N LYS A 283 -18.26 3.79 -1.95
CA LYS A 283 -19.03 4.49 -2.99
C LYS A 283 -18.12 5.44 -3.75
N LEU A 284 -17.97 5.22 -5.06
CA LEU A 284 -17.09 6.04 -5.91
C LEU A 284 -17.86 7.13 -6.68
N GLU A 285 -19.15 7.00 -6.84
CA GLU A 285 -19.97 8.07 -7.43
C GLU A 285 -19.98 9.29 -6.51
N TRP A 286 -19.49 10.46 -7.00
CA TRP A 286 -19.41 11.70 -6.24
C TRP A 286 -19.83 12.96 -7.02
N ARG A 287 -19.76 12.92 -8.36
CA ARG A 287 -20.24 13.97 -9.25
C ARG A 287 -21.02 13.39 -10.41
N PRO A 288 -22.04 14.09 -10.90
CA PRO A 288 -22.84 13.63 -12.04
C PRO A 288 -22.03 13.52 -13.35
N ASP A 289 -21.03 14.39 -13.51
CA ASP A 289 -20.17 14.52 -14.70
C ASP A 289 -18.96 13.59 -14.70
N ASP A 290 -18.67 12.91 -13.59
CA ASP A 290 -17.59 11.93 -13.51
C ASP A 290 -18.08 10.52 -13.90
N TYR A 291 -18.17 10.29 -15.20
CA TYR A 291 -18.58 8.98 -15.75
C TYR A 291 -17.59 7.86 -15.38
N THR A 292 -16.32 8.19 -15.15
CA THR A 292 -15.30 7.20 -14.80
C THR A 292 -15.66 6.47 -13.52
N THR A 293 -15.88 7.20 -12.44
CA THR A 293 -16.23 6.61 -11.15
C THR A 293 -17.63 6.00 -11.14
N ARG A 294 -18.58 6.58 -11.90
CA ARG A 294 -19.93 6.02 -12.09
C ARG A 294 -19.90 4.64 -12.75
N VAL A 295 -19.12 4.49 -13.83
CA VAL A 295 -18.99 3.22 -14.57
C VAL A 295 -18.31 2.16 -13.68
N VAL A 296 -17.22 2.51 -12.98
CA VAL A 296 -16.54 1.57 -12.05
C VAL A 296 -17.51 1.11 -10.97
N ASP A 297 -18.27 2.04 -10.40
CA ASP A 297 -19.21 1.77 -9.32
C ASP A 297 -20.34 0.81 -9.73
N LEU A 298 -20.78 0.87 -11.00
CA LEU A 298 -21.79 -0.05 -11.57
C LEU A 298 -21.21 -1.41 -11.94
N MET A 299 -20.02 -1.44 -12.58
CA MET A 299 -19.51 -2.64 -13.23
C MET A 299 -18.50 -3.43 -12.38
N ALA A 300 -17.76 -2.77 -11.51
CA ALA A 300 -16.78 -3.40 -10.64
C ALA A 300 -16.78 -2.71 -9.26
N PRO A 301 -17.86 -2.85 -8.47
CA PRO A 301 -17.96 -2.19 -7.17
C PRO A 301 -16.80 -2.61 -6.27
N ILE A 302 -16.23 -1.63 -5.56
CA ILE A 302 -15.12 -1.82 -4.64
C ILE A 302 -15.64 -1.73 -3.21
N GLY A 303 -15.22 -2.65 -2.35
CA GLY A 303 -15.57 -2.65 -0.93
C GLY A 303 -14.36 -2.47 -0.02
N LYS A 304 -14.60 -2.11 1.24
CA LYS A 304 -13.58 -2.07 2.29
C LYS A 304 -12.96 -3.46 2.46
N GLY A 305 -11.64 -3.57 2.34
CA GLY A 305 -10.94 -4.85 2.34
C GLY A 305 -10.74 -5.50 0.95
N GLN A 306 -11.06 -4.80 -0.14
CA GLN A 306 -10.94 -5.30 -1.51
C GLN A 306 -9.48 -5.44 -1.95
N ARG A 307 -9.18 -6.50 -2.70
CA ARG A 307 -7.94 -6.68 -3.48
C ARG A 307 -8.27 -6.45 -4.95
N CYS A 308 -8.19 -5.19 -5.39
CA CYS A 308 -8.56 -4.81 -6.76
C CYS A 308 -7.31 -4.67 -7.64
N LEU A 309 -7.35 -5.30 -8.81
CA LEU A 309 -6.30 -5.22 -9.82
C LEU A 309 -6.80 -4.43 -11.03
N ILE A 310 -6.18 -3.28 -11.32
CA ILE A 310 -6.41 -2.52 -12.54
C ILE A 310 -5.44 -3.01 -13.60
N VAL A 311 -5.94 -3.75 -14.55
CA VAL A 311 -5.16 -4.34 -15.66
C VAL A 311 -5.08 -3.31 -16.79
N ALA A 312 -3.89 -2.72 -16.95
CA ALA A 312 -3.72 -1.56 -17.82
C ALA A 312 -2.63 -1.76 -18.88
N PRO A 313 -3.01 -1.82 -20.16
CA PRO A 313 -2.05 -1.61 -21.25
C PRO A 313 -1.46 -0.19 -21.19
N PRO A 314 -0.24 0.03 -21.75
CA PRO A 314 0.35 1.37 -21.78
C PRO A 314 -0.57 2.40 -22.47
N ARG A 315 -0.63 3.62 -21.90
CA ARG A 315 -1.37 4.79 -22.43
C ARG A 315 -2.89 4.65 -22.42
N THR A 316 -3.48 3.83 -21.55
CA THR A 316 -4.94 3.68 -21.41
C THR A 316 -5.58 4.56 -20.34
N GLY A 317 -4.87 5.55 -19.80
CA GLY A 317 -5.40 6.47 -18.81
C GLY A 317 -5.44 5.93 -17.38
N LYS A 318 -4.56 4.95 -17.03
CA LYS A 318 -4.49 4.36 -15.68
C LYS A 318 -4.37 5.40 -14.56
N THR A 319 -3.49 6.41 -14.75
CA THR A 319 -3.20 7.46 -13.76
C THR A 319 -4.44 8.33 -13.51
N VAL A 320 -5.16 8.71 -14.57
CA VAL A 320 -6.42 9.48 -14.47
C VAL A 320 -7.50 8.68 -13.75
N LEU A 321 -7.62 7.38 -14.06
CA LEU A 321 -8.55 6.49 -13.34
C LEU A 321 -8.24 6.43 -11.84
N LEU A 322 -6.96 6.27 -11.47
CA LEU A 322 -6.52 6.27 -10.07
C LEU A 322 -6.80 7.61 -9.37
N GLN A 323 -6.55 8.74 -10.04
CA GLN A 323 -6.86 10.08 -9.50
C GLN A 323 -8.36 10.24 -9.24
N ASN A 324 -9.21 9.80 -10.17
CA ASN A 324 -10.67 9.86 -10.00
C ASN A 324 -11.13 8.98 -8.85
N ILE A 325 -10.62 7.75 -8.74
CA ILE A 325 -10.92 6.86 -7.61
C ILE A 325 -10.43 7.48 -6.29
N ALA A 326 -9.21 8.03 -6.25
CA ALA A 326 -8.65 8.69 -5.07
C ALA A 326 -9.53 9.85 -4.60
N ASN A 327 -9.93 10.72 -5.53
CA ASN A 327 -10.77 11.87 -5.23
C ASN A 327 -12.18 11.47 -4.78
N ALA A 328 -12.75 10.43 -5.40
CA ALA A 328 -14.05 9.89 -4.99
C ALA A 328 -14.00 9.35 -3.55
N ILE A 329 -12.97 8.57 -3.21
CA ILE A 329 -12.77 8.05 -1.85
C ILE A 329 -12.57 9.19 -0.85
N ALA A 330 -11.69 10.15 -1.16
CA ALA A 330 -11.40 11.27 -0.27
C ALA A 330 -12.61 12.18 0.02
N ASN A 331 -13.55 12.28 -0.93
CA ASN A 331 -14.75 13.09 -0.76
C ASN A 331 -15.92 12.33 -0.11
N ASN A 332 -16.12 11.06 -0.48
CA ASN A 332 -17.25 10.27 0.01
C ASN A 332 -16.95 9.56 1.34
N HIS A 333 -15.67 9.28 1.61
CA HIS A 333 -15.20 8.49 2.76
C HIS A 333 -14.09 9.21 3.52
N PRO A 334 -14.38 10.35 4.17
CA PRO A 334 -13.38 11.12 4.92
C PRO A 334 -12.83 10.36 6.15
N GLU A 335 -13.51 9.31 6.59
CA GLU A 335 -13.07 8.40 7.66
C GLU A 335 -11.91 7.49 7.23
N VAL A 336 -11.74 7.28 5.92
CA VAL A 336 -10.74 6.37 5.36
C VAL A 336 -9.38 7.06 5.27
N THR A 337 -8.34 6.38 5.73
CA THR A 337 -6.97 6.82 5.49
C THR A 337 -6.54 6.42 4.09
N LEU A 338 -6.42 7.40 3.20
CA LEU A 338 -6.02 7.20 1.81
C LEU A 338 -4.51 7.39 1.64
N ILE A 339 -3.83 6.36 1.14
CA ILE A 339 -2.40 6.37 0.80
C ILE A 339 -2.25 6.05 -0.69
N VAL A 340 -1.55 6.92 -1.42
CA VAL A 340 -1.17 6.68 -2.81
C VAL A 340 0.32 6.33 -2.83
N LEU A 341 0.66 5.16 -3.35
CA LEU A 341 2.02 4.67 -3.45
C LEU A 341 2.43 4.55 -4.91
N LEU A 342 3.37 5.40 -5.33
CA LEU A 342 3.89 5.47 -6.70
C LEU A 342 5.30 4.86 -6.72
N ILE A 343 5.47 3.77 -7.46
CA ILE A 343 6.73 3.03 -7.55
C ILE A 343 7.27 3.07 -8.99
N ASP A 344 8.49 3.59 -9.14
CA ASP A 344 9.19 3.70 -10.44
C ASP A 344 8.35 4.52 -11.44
N GLU A 345 7.60 5.52 -10.95
CA GLU A 345 6.86 6.47 -11.78
C GLU A 345 7.66 7.77 -12.01
N ARG A 346 7.19 8.59 -12.96
CA ARG A 346 7.87 9.82 -13.34
C ARG A 346 7.65 10.93 -12.32
N PRO A 347 8.65 11.81 -12.04
CA PRO A 347 8.52 12.92 -11.11
C PRO A 347 7.35 13.87 -11.41
N GLU A 348 7.07 14.10 -12.72
CA GLU A 348 5.93 14.93 -13.14
C GLU A 348 4.58 14.29 -12.80
N GLU A 349 4.43 12.96 -12.94
CA GLU A 349 3.21 12.22 -12.56
C GLU A 349 3.03 12.21 -11.03
N VAL A 350 4.13 12.11 -10.28
CA VAL A 350 4.12 12.23 -8.81
C VAL A 350 3.63 13.61 -8.38
N THR A 351 4.16 14.67 -9.00
CA THR A 351 3.76 16.06 -8.69
C THR A 351 2.30 16.30 -9.03
N ASP A 352 1.83 15.79 -10.15
CA ASP A 352 0.43 15.90 -10.56
C ASP A 352 -0.51 15.18 -9.58
N MET A 353 -0.17 13.95 -9.18
CA MET A 353 -0.92 13.20 -8.18
C MET A 353 -0.97 13.93 -6.83
N ALA A 354 0.18 14.44 -6.35
CA ALA A 354 0.26 15.17 -5.07
C ALA A 354 -0.55 16.48 -5.05
N ARG A 355 -0.74 17.13 -6.22
CA ARG A 355 -1.53 18.36 -6.34
C ARG A 355 -3.03 18.11 -6.43
N ASN A 356 -3.42 17.00 -7.05
CA ASN A 356 -4.81 16.72 -7.41
C ASN A 356 -5.52 15.76 -6.46
N VAL A 357 -4.80 15.06 -5.58
CA VAL A 357 -5.37 14.08 -4.66
C VAL A 357 -5.27 14.54 -3.21
N LYS A 358 -6.39 14.47 -2.49
CA LYS A 358 -6.44 14.71 -1.03
C LYS A 358 -6.13 13.42 -0.29
N GLY A 359 -4.87 13.07 -0.17
CA GLY A 359 -4.39 11.88 0.52
C GLY A 359 -2.91 11.97 0.80
N GLU A 360 -2.36 10.95 1.43
CA GLU A 360 -0.92 10.83 1.61
C GLU A 360 -0.31 10.24 0.35
N VAL A 361 0.48 11.02 -0.40
CA VAL A 361 1.15 10.57 -1.62
C VAL A 361 2.61 10.27 -1.29
N ILE A 362 2.99 9.01 -1.42
CA ILE A 362 4.33 8.49 -1.19
C ILE A 362 4.86 7.97 -2.52
N SER A 363 6.09 8.32 -2.85
CA SER A 363 6.68 7.95 -4.13
C SER A 363 8.12 7.47 -3.99
N SER A 364 8.52 6.65 -4.95
CA SER A 364 9.91 6.36 -5.27
C SER A 364 10.01 6.37 -6.78
N THR A 365 10.66 7.42 -7.32
CA THR A 365 10.70 7.73 -8.74
C THR A 365 11.72 6.87 -9.50
N PHE A 366 11.65 6.82 -10.82
CA PHE A 366 12.45 5.92 -11.67
C PHE A 366 13.97 6.16 -11.58
N ASP A 367 14.40 7.32 -11.11
CA ASP A 367 15.80 7.69 -10.88
C ASP A 367 16.38 7.11 -9.58
N GLU A 368 15.52 6.58 -8.68
CA GLU A 368 15.95 5.93 -7.45
C GLU A 368 16.29 4.43 -7.65
N PRO A 369 17.20 3.87 -6.85
CA PRO A 369 17.59 2.46 -6.97
C PRO A 369 16.46 1.51 -6.54
N PRO A 370 16.40 0.26 -7.08
CA PRO A 370 15.35 -0.72 -6.76
C PRO A 370 15.19 -1.02 -5.25
N GLY A 371 16.29 -0.97 -4.49
CA GLY A 371 16.25 -1.14 -3.03
C GLY A 371 15.38 -0.09 -2.34
N ARG A 372 15.36 1.14 -2.87
CA ARG A 372 14.55 2.23 -2.37
C ARG A 372 13.06 1.98 -2.61
N HIS A 373 12.68 1.50 -3.80
CA HIS A 373 11.30 1.12 -4.11
C HIS A 373 10.76 0.09 -3.12
N VAL A 374 11.58 -0.90 -2.79
CA VAL A 374 11.25 -1.93 -1.81
C VAL A 374 11.08 -1.35 -0.41
N GLN A 375 12.02 -0.53 0.06
CA GLN A 375 11.99 0.09 1.39
C GLN A 375 10.73 0.93 1.59
N VAL A 376 10.40 1.79 0.62
CA VAL A 376 9.20 2.65 0.68
C VAL A 376 7.93 1.80 0.73
N ALA A 377 7.83 0.77 -0.11
CA ALA A 377 6.68 -0.12 -0.12
C ALA A 377 6.53 -0.90 1.21
N GLU A 378 7.64 -1.36 1.80
CA GLU A 378 7.63 -2.02 3.11
C GLU A 378 7.18 -1.06 4.23
N MET A 379 7.63 0.20 4.22
CA MET A 379 7.18 1.21 5.18
C MET A 379 5.68 1.50 5.06
N VAL A 380 5.17 1.66 3.85
CA VAL A 380 3.74 1.93 3.60
C VAL A 380 2.86 0.78 4.07
N ILE A 381 3.21 -0.47 3.73
CA ILE A 381 2.38 -1.62 4.14
C ILE A 381 2.41 -1.85 5.65
N GLU A 382 3.55 -1.67 6.30
CA GLU A 382 3.64 -1.81 7.75
C GLU A 382 2.86 -0.68 8.46
N LYS A 383 2.92 0.57 7.97
CA LYS A 383 2.08 1.65 8.46
C LYS A 383 0.58 1.32 8.32
N ALA A 384 0.17 0.86 7.14
CA ALA A 384 -1.23 0.48 6.90
C ALA A 384 -1.70 -0.61 7.87
N LYS A 385 -0.89 -1.66 8.08
CA LYS A 385 -1.21 -2.70 9.06
C LYS A 385 -1.34 -2.16 10.48
N ARG A 386 -0.45 -1.24 10.90
CA ARG A 386 -0.53 -0.61 12.23
C ARG A 386 -1.83 0.16 12.41
N LEU A 387 -2.24 0.95 11.40
CA LEU A 387 -3.51 1.68 11.44
C LEU A 387 -4.71 0.74 11.55
N VAL A 388 -4.70 -0.37 10.80
CA VAL A 388 -5.77 -1.37 10.85
C VAL A 388 -5.85 -2.09 12.20
N GLU A 389 -4.71 -2.35 12.89
CA GLU A 389 -4.69 -2.85 14.27
C GLU A 389 -5.42 -1.92 15.25
N HIS A 390 -5.52 -0.63 14.91
CA HIS A 390 -6.28 0.40 15.63
C HIS A 390 -7.67 0.64 15.03
N LYS A 391 -8.20 -0.32 14.25
CA LYS A 391 -9.56 -0.32 13.66
C LYS A 391 -9.81 0.80 12.64
N HIS A 392 -8.75 1.37 12.06
CA HIS A 392 -8.89 2.32 10.95
C HIS A 392 -9.13 1.59 9.63
N ASP A 393 -9.94 2.21 8.77
CA ASP A 393 -10.07 1.81 7.38
C ASP A 393 -8.97 2.46 6.56
N VAL A 394 -8.18 1.66 5.86
CA VAL A 394 -7.04 2.13 5.05
C VAL A 394 -7.23 1.70 3.61
N VAL A 395 -7.03 2.62 2.68
CA VAL A 395 -6.98 2.35 1.25
C VAL A 395 -5.61 2.71 0.70
N ILE A 396 -4.96 1.75 0.05
CA ILE A 396 -3.71 1.94 -0.68
C ILE A 396 -4.01 1.88 -2.18
N LEU A 397 -3.68 2.95 -2.90
CA LEU A 397 -3.63 2.98 -4.36
C LEU A 397 -2.18 2.79 -4.78
N LEU A 398 -1.86 1.67 -5.44
CA LEU A 398 -0.50 1.32 -5.84
C LEU A 398 -0.32 1.42 -7.36
N ASP A 399 0.53 2.31 -7.81
CA ASP A 399 0.97 2.41 -9.21
C ASP A 399 2.49 2.22 -9.31
N SER A 400 3.04 1.07 -9.71
CA SER A 400 2.36 -0.15 -10.10
C SER A 400 2.94 -1.38 -9.37
N ILE A 401 2.11 -2.41 -9.20
CA ILE A 401 2.55 -3.68 -8.61
C ILE A 401 3.55 -4.41 -9.51
N THR A 402 3.45 -4.23 -10.83
CA THR A 402 4.40 -4.79 -11.80
C THR A 402 5.81 -4.25 -11.57
N ARG A 403 5.94 -2.93 -11.40
CA ARG A 403 7.23 -2.30 -11.15
C ARG A 403 7.78 -2.64 -9.77
N LEU A 404 6.92 -2.71 -8.75
CA LEU A 404 7.31 -3.21 -7.43
C LEU A 404 7.84 -4.63 -7.50
N ALA A 405 7.18 -5.53 -8.24
CA ALA A 405 7.64 -6.90 -8.43
C ALA A 405 9.00 -6.96 -9.17
N ARG A 406 9.23 -6.11 -10.15
CA ARG A 406 10.53 -5.97 -10.82
C ARG A 406 11.62 -5.51 -9.86
N ALA A 407 11.34 -4.54 -9.00
CA ALA A 407 12.28 -4.07 -7.99
C ALA A 407 12.67 -5.20 -7.01
N TYR A 408 11.70 -5.97 -6.55
CA TYR A 408 11.98 -7.15 -5.72
C TYR A 408 12.79 -8.21 -6.47
N ASN A 409 12.55 -8.42 -7.76
CA ASN A 409 13.33 -9.37 -8.57
C ASN A 409 14.81 -8.96 -8.70
N THR A 410 15.10 -7.68 -8.60
CA THR A 410 16.48 -7.16 -8.62
C THR A 410 17.15 -7.24 -7.25
N VAL A 411 16.40 -7.02 -6.16
CA VAL A 411 16.94 -6.88 -4.79
C VAL A 411 17.05 -8.23 -4.07
N VAL A 412 16.13 -9.17 -4.34
CA VAL A 412 16.12 -10.48 -3.65
C VAL A 412 17.32 -11.32 -4.11
N PRO A 413 18.09 -11.93 -3.19
CA PRO A 413 19.16 -12.84 -3.54
C PRO A 413 18.66 -13.97 -4.47
N PRO A 414 19.40 -14.32 -5.52
CA PRO A 414 18.95 -15.32 -6.49
C PRO A 414 18.80 -16.69 -5.86
N SER A 415 17.63 -17.31 -6.04
CA SER A 415 17.33 -18.66 -5.55
C SER A 415 17.98 -19.78 -6.37
N GLY A 416 18.53 -19.44 -7.55
CA GLY A 416 18.99 -20.40 -8.55
C GLY A 416 17.85 -21.05 -9.37
N LYS A 417 16.59 -20.74 -9.09
CA LYS A 417 15.41 -21.21 -9.81
C LYS A 417 14.71 -20.04 -10.50
N ILE A 418 14.84 -19.96 -11.81
CA ILE A 418 14.27 -18.88 -12.62
C ILE A 418 12.99 -19.41 -13.28
N LEU A 419 11.90 -18.67 -13.10
CA LEU A 419 10.64 -18.85 -13.82
C LEU A 419 10.75 -18.30 -15.24
N SER A 420 9.75 -18.57 -16.10
CA SER A 420 9.70 -17.93 -17.42
C SER A 420 9.74 -16.40 -17.29
N GLY A 421 10.30 -15.72 -18.30
CA GLY A 421 10.43 -14.26 -18.27
C GLY A 421 11.55 -13.71 -17.39
N GLY A 422 12.42 -14.57 -16.80
CA GLY A 422 13.56 -14.12 -16.01
C GLY A 422 13.20 -13.72 -14.56
N VAL A 423 12.07 -14.20 -14.04
CA VAL A 423 11.63 -13.94 -12.67
C VAL A 423 12.21 -15.00 -11.73
N ASP A 424 12.91 -14.59 -10.68
CA ASP A 424 13.33 -15.52 -9.63
C ASP A 424 12.13 -16.05 -8.85
N SER A 425 12.15 -17.34 -8.49
CA SER A 425 11.03 -18.00 -7.79
C SER A 425 10.67 -17.36 -6.46
N ASN A 426 11.63 -16.71 -5.77
CA ASN A 426 11.42 -16.04 -4.49
C ASN A 426 11.00 -14.56 -4.63
N ALA A 427 11.22 -13.97 -5.81
CA ALA A 427 11.03 -12.54 -6.02
C ALA A 427 9.57 -12.08 -5.80
N LEU A 428 8.60 -12.89 -6.18
CA LEU A 428 7.18 -12.56 -6.11
C LEU A 428 6.55 -12.81 -4.73
N HIS A 429 7.24 -13.47 -3.81
CA HIS A 429 6.68 -13.82 -2.51
C HIS A 429 6.31 -12.58 -1.67
N LYS A 430 7.23 -11.60 -1.54
CA LYS A 430 6.96 -10.37 -0.79
C LYS A 430 5.89 -9.49 -1.45
N PRO A 431 5.93 -9.20 -2.79
CA PRO A 431 4.86 -8.49 -3.47
C PRO A 431 3.49 -9.15 -3.35
N LYS A 432 3.42 -10.49 -3.42
CA LYS A 432 2.16 -11.23 -3.17
C LYS A 432 1.66 -11.07 -1.74
N ARG A 433 2.55 -11.10 -0.76
CA ARG A 433 2.19 -10.82 0.65
C ARG A 433 1.71 -9.39 0.83
N PHE A 434 2.33 -8.42 0.14
CA PHE A 434 1.87 -7.03 0.13
C PHE A 434 0.41 -6.96 -0.36
N PHE A 435 0.13 -7.43 -1.57
CA PHE A 435 -1.21 -7.39 -2.15
C PHE A 435 -2.21 -8.27 -1.39
N GLY A 436 -1.77 -9.43 -0.92
CA GLY A 436 -2.57 -10.36 -0.12
C GLY A 436 -2.89 -9.89 1.30
N ALA A 437 -2.25 -8.82 1.78
CA ALA A 437 -2.56 -8.23 3.08
C ALA A 437 -3.95 -7.56 3.08
N ALA A 438 -4.46 -7.13 1.92
CA ALA A 438 -5.77 -6.51 1.82
C ALA A 438 -6.87 -7.47 2.27
N ARG A 439 -7.66 -7.05 3.25
CA ARG A 439 -8.78 -7.79 3.87
C ARG A 439 -9.70 -6.86 4.65
N ASN A 440 -10.96 -7.22 4.72
CA ASN A 440 -11.88 -6.71 5.72
C ASN A 440 -11.70 -7.52 7.01
N ILE A 441 -11.96 -6.95 8.18
CA ILE A 441 -11.61 -7.53 9.48
C ILE A 441 -12.85 -7.57 10.38
N GLU A 442 -13.09 -8.71 11.02
CA GLU A 442 -14.24 -8.93 11.90
C GLU A 442 -14.18 -8.04 13.14
N GLU A 443 -13.00 -7.84 13.70
CA GLU A 443 -12.76 -7.03 14.90
C GLU A 443 -12.85 -5.51 14.63
N GLY A 444 -13.03 -5.12 13.37
CA GLY A 444 -13.13 -3.74 12.89
C GLY A 444 -11.88 -3.25 12.17
N GLY A 445 -12.08 -2.27 11.29
CA GLY A 445 -11.07 -1.77 10.38
C GLY A 445 -10.92 -2.63 9.11
N SER A 446 -10.28 -2.07 8.10
CA SER A 446 -10.06 -2.76 6.84
C SER A 446 -8.80 -2.27 6.14
N LEU A 447 -8.19 -3.13 5.33
CA LEU A 447 -7.13 -2.79 4.40
C LEU A 447 -7.59 -3.08 2.98
N THR A 448 -7.79 -2.05 2.20
CA THR A 448 -8.12 -2.14 0.76
C THR A 448 -6.88 -1.82 -0.06
N ILE A 449 -6.56 -2.62 -1.07
CA ILE A 449 -5.46 -2.35 -2.00
C ILE A 449 -5.99 -2.38 -3.43
N ILE A 450 -5.84 -1.24 -4.12
CA ILE A 450 -6.16 -1.08 -5.53
C ILE A 450 -4.82 -0.89 -6.25
N ALA A 451 -4.38 -1.91 -6.99
CA ALA A 451 -3.07 -1.91 -7.61
C ALA A 451 -3.17 -1.96 -9.14
N THR A 452 -2.32 -1.21 -9.83
CA THR A 452 -2.22 -1.31 -11.29
C THR A 452 -1.25 -2.42 -11.68
N ALA A 453 -1.65 -3.25 -12.64
CA ALA A 453 -0.82 -4.24 -13.29
C ALA A 453 -0.62 -3.85 -14.77
N LEU A 454 0.63 -3.78 -15.19
CA LEU A 454 0.98 -3.45 -16.56
C LEU A 454 0.94 -4.70 -17.43
N VAL A 455 0.20 -4.64 -18.53
CA VAL A 455 0.09 -5.71 -19.53
C VAL A 455 0.41 -5.16 -20.92
N ASP A 456 0.60 -6.04 -21.90
CA ASP A 456 0.90 -5.67 -23.31
C ASP A 456 2.13 -4.73 -23.45
N THR A 457 3.10 -4.88 -22.57
CA THR A 457 4.36 -4.10 -22.59
C THR A 457 5.40 -4.71 -23.55
N GLY A 458 5.16 -5.89 -24.09
CA GLY A 458 6.13 -6.70 -24.85
C GLY A 458 7.16 -7.41 -23.95
N SER A 459 7.03 -7.32 -22.63
CA SER A 459 7.91 -7.98 -21.66
C SER A 459 7.27 -9.27 -21.13
N ARG A 460 7.93 -10.43 -21.38
CA ARG A 460 7.50 -11.72 -20.80
C ARG A 460 7.53 -11.73 -19.28
N MET A 461 8.39 -10.91 -18.66
CA MET A 461 8.41 -10.74 -17.21
C MET A 461 7.08 -10.19 -16.70
N ASP A 462 6.53 -9.17 -17.36
CA ASP A 462 5.27 -8.56 -16.95
C ASP A 462 4.08 -9.49 -17.11
N GLU A 463 4.08 -10.33 -18.15
CA GLU A 463 3.07 -11.36 -18.36
C GLU A 463 3.08 -12.38 -17.20
N VAL A 464 4.26 -12.86 -16.80
CA VAL A 464 4.40 -13.77 -15.66
C VAL A 464 3.96 -13.10 -14.36
N ILE A 465 4.39 -11.85 -14.11
CA ILE A 465 3.98 -11.10 -12.94
C ILE A 465 2.45 -10.96 -12.91
N PHE A 466 1.83 -10.56 -14.03
CA PHE A 466 0.37 -10.40 -14.12
C PHE A 466 -0.36 -11.70 -13.78
N GLU A 467 0.01 -12.83 -14.41
CA GLU A 467 -0.65 -14.14 -14.17
C GLU A 467 -0.52 -14.58 -12.70
N GLU A 468 0.61 -14.28 -12.05
CA GLU A 468 0.85 -14.59 -10.65
C GLU A 468 0.01 -13.74 -9.67
N PHE A 469 -0.37 -12.50 -10.07
CA PHE A 469 -1.23 -11.62 -9.26
C PHE A 469 -2.72 -11.80 -9.55
N LYS A 470 -3.11 -12.15 -10.76
CA LYS A 470 -4.50 -12.38 -11.18
C LYS A 470 -5.24 -13.34 -10.25
N GLY A 471 -4.58 -14.44 -9.85
CA GLY A 471 -5.15 -15.40 -8.90
C GLY A 471 -5.28 -14.89 -7.46
N THR A 472 -4.59 -13.79 -7.09
CA THR A 472 -4.58 -13.22 -5.74
C THR A 472 -5.69 -12.17 -5.54
N GLY A 473 -6.09 -11.47 -6.61
CA GLY A 473 -7.15 -10.47 -6.60
C GLY A 473 -8.55 -11.06 -6.41
N ASN A 474 -9.45 -10.22 -5.89
CA ASN A 474 -10.89 -10.53 -5.82
C ASN A 474 -11.77 -9.48 -6.54
N SER A 475 -11.14 -8.53 -7.26
CA SER A 475 -11.77 -7.58 -8.17
C SER A 475 -10.77 -7.22 -9.26
N GLU A 476 -11.24 -7.13 -10.50
CA GLU A 476 -10.44 -6.79 -11.67
C GLU A 476 -11.13 -5.71 -12.49
N ILE A 477 -10.39 -4.67 -12.85
CA ILE A 477 -10.80 -3.60 -13.77
C ILE A 477 -9.86 -3.67 -14.97
N HIS A 478 -10.36 -4.06 -16.12
CA HIS A 478 -9.59 -4.18 -17.35
C HIS A 478 -9.72 -2.92 -18.19
N LEU A 479 -8.59 -2.31 -18.57
CA LEU A 479 -8.56 -1.22 -19.53
C LEU A 479 -8.23 -1.76 -20.92
N ASP A 480 -8.83 -1.17 -21.96
CA ASP A 480 -8.63 -1.59 -23.36
C ASP A 480 -8.13 -0.41 -24.21
N ARG A 481 -7.11 -0.70 -25.06
CA ARG A 481 -6.49 0.29 -25.93
C ARG A 481 -7.42 0.78 -27.04
N LYS A 482 -8.36 -0.04 -27.51
CA LYS A 482 -9.31 0.32 -28.57
C LYS A 482 -10.20 1.48 -28.19
N LEU A 483 -10.60 1.58 -26.92
CA LEU A 483 -11.36 2.71 -26.39
C LEU A 483 -10.52 3.99 -26.41
N MET A 484 -9.25 3.90 -26.01
CA MET A 484 -8.32 5.03 -26.03
C MET A 484 -8.09 5.55 -27.44
N GLU A 485 -7.93 4.67 -28.44
CA GLU A 485 -7.76 5.04 -29.85
C GLU A 485 -8.95 5.82 -30.38
N LYS A 486 -10.15 5.49 -29.92
CA LYS A 486 -11.40 6.20 -30.25
C LYS A 486 -11.71 7.38 -29.32
N ARG A 487 -10.86 7.67 -28.33
CA ARG A 487 -11.06 8.75 -27.35
C ARG A 487 -12.32 8.59 -26.48
N ILE A 488 -12.70 7.34 -26.18
CA ILE A 488 -13.83 7.00 -25.31
C ILE A 488 -13.29 6.75 -23.91
N PHE A 489 -13.80 7.49 -22.91
CA PHE A 489 -13.36 7.41 -21.52
C PHE A 489 -14.55 7.19 -20.58
N PRO A 490 -14.38 6.32 -19.54
CA PRO A 490 -13.17 5.55 -19.19
C PRO A 490 -12.87 4.45 -20.20
N CYS A 491 -11.57 4.15 -20.40
CA CYS A 491 -11.13 3.08 -21.31
C CYS A 491 -11.34 1.68 -20.71
N MET A 492 -12.44 1.45 -20.02
CA MET A 492 -12.73 0.21 -19.28
C MET A 492 -13.45 -0.82 -20.13
N ASP A 493 -12.92 -2.03 -20.20
CA ASP A 493 -13.63 -3.18 -20.78
C ASP A 493 -14.67 -3.69 -19.76
N ILE A 494 -15.92 -3.38 -20.02
CA ILE A 494 -17.05 -3.70 -19.13
C ILE A 494 -17.23 -5.21 -18.96
N ASN A 495 -17.03 -5.96 -20.05
CA ASN A 495 -17.28 -7.39 -20.06
C ASN A 495 -16.22 -8.21 -19.31
N LYS A 496 -14.96 -7.69 -19.27
CA LYS A 496 -13.87 -8.33 -18.53
C LYS A 496 -13.78 -7.89 -17.08
N SER A 497 -14.32 -6.71 -16.75
CA SER A 497 -14.23 -6.14 -15.41
C SER A 497 -15.30 -6.72 -14.49
N SER A 498 -14.89 -7.13 -13.28
CA SER A 498 -15.82 -7.75 -12.33
C SER A 498 -15.28 -7.75 -10.90
N THR A 499 -16.18 -7.85 -9.92
CA THR A 499 -15.89 -8.04 -8.51
C THR A 499 -16.46 -9.35 -8.02
N ARG A 500 -15.64 -10.17 -7.34
CA ARG A 500 -16.10 -11.41 -6.71
C ARG A 500 -16.96 -11.06 -5.49
N LYS A 501 -18.08 -11.79 -5.31
CA LYS A 501 -19.00 -11.57 -4.19
C LYS A 501 -19.63 -10.17 -4.18
N GLU A 502 -19.90 -9.61 -5.38
CA GLU A 502 -20.56 -8.30 -5.51
C GLU A 502 -21.93 -8.24 -4.83
N GLU A 503 -22.56 -9.40 -4.62
CA GLU A 503 -23.82 -9.53 -3.88
C GLU A 503 -23.74 -9.11 -2.41
N LEU A 504 -22.52 -9.04 -1.84
CA LEU A 504 -22.30 -8.52 -0.49
C LEU A 504 -22.21 -6.99 -0.43
N LEU A 505 -21.93 -6.36 -1.59
CA LEU A 505 -21.71 -4.91 -1.72
C LEU A 505 -22.92 -4.16 -2.29
N LEU A 506 -23.84 -4.86 -2.91
CA LEU A 506 -24.97 -4.28 -3.63
C LEU A 506 -26.29 -4.72 -3.01
N SER A 507 -27.30 -3.82 -3.09
CA SER A 507 -28.67 -4.22 -2.74
C SER A 507 -29.19 -5.28 -3.72
N LYS A 508 -30.09 -6.15 -3.27
CA LYS A 508 -30.70 -7.19 -4.16
C LYS A 508 -31.39 -6.56 -5.37
N ALA A 509 -31.97 -5.39 -5.24
CA ALA A 509 -32.63 -4.69 -6.33
C ALA A 509 -31.62 -4.16 -7.36
N ASP A 510 -30.56 -3.52 -6.91
CA ASP A 510 -29.49 -2.99 -7.79
C ASP A 510 -28.73 -4.13 -8.47
N LEU A 511 -28.44 -5.21 -7.75
CA LEU A 511 -27.78 -6.39 -8.29
C LEU A 511 -28.58 -7.00 -9.46
N SER A 512 -29.90 -7.13 -9.30
CA SER A 512 -30.77 -7.66 -10.34
C SER A 512 -30.75 -6.77 -11.60
N ARG A 513 -30.78 -5.45 -11.44
CA ARG A 513 -30.71 -4.48 -12.53
C ARG A 513 -29.35 -4.50 -13.24
N ILE A 514 -28.27 -4.54 -12.47
CA ILE A 514 -26.90 -4.64 -13.01
C ILE A 514 -26.72 -5.95 -13.80
N TRP A 515 -27.31 -7.05 -13.36
CA TRP A 515 -27.26 -8.31 -14.10
C TRP A 515 -28.05 -8.22 -15.44
N ILE A 516 -29.19 -7.54 -15.45
CA ILE A 516 -29.92 -7.26 -16.70
C ILE A 516 -29.06 -6.39 -17.62
N LEU A 517 -28.45 -5.34 -17.09
CA LEU A 517 -27.55 -4.46 -17.85
C LEU A 517 -26.38 -5.26 -18.46
N ARG A 518 -25.72 -6.10 -17.68
CA ARG A 518 -24.64 -6.97 -18.18
C ARG A 518 -25.11 -7.93 -19.29
N LYS A 519 -26.32 -8.48 -19.19
CA LYS A 519 -26.90 -9.31 -20.26
C LYS A 519 -27.10 -8.55 -21.56
N VAL A 520 -27.48 -7.27 -21.48
CA VAL A 520 -27.63 -6.41 -22.67
C VAL A 520 -26.27 -6.06 -23.28
N LEU A 521 -25.25 -5.80 -22.45
CA LEU A 521 -23.91 -5.41 -22.89
C LEU A 521 -23.05 -6.58 -23.39
N ALA A 522 -23.28 -7.81 -22.88
CA ALA A 522 -22.46 -8.98 -23.17
C ALA A 522 -22.29 -9.33 -24.67
N PRO A 523 -23.32 -9.23 -25.55
CA PRO A 523 -23.17 -9.49 -26.97
C PRO A 523 -22.46 -8.39 -27.76
N MET A 524 -22.26 -7.20 -27.16
CA MET A 524 -21.65 -6.03 -27.79
C MET A 524 -20.12 -6.12 -27.73
N ASN A 525 -19.44 -5.55 -28.72
CA ASN A 525 -17.98 -5.39 -28.62
C ASN A 525 -17.61 -4.32 -27.57
N VAL A 526 -16.32 -4.25 -27.20
CA VAL A 526 -15.82 -3.38 -26.13
C VAL A 526 -16.18 -1.90 -26.37
N VAL A 527 -16.15 -1.45 -27.60
CA VAL A 527 -16.42 -0.06 -27.97
C VAL A 527 -17.92 0.23 -27.89
N ASP A 528 -18.73 -0.56 -28.58
CA ASP A 528 -20.18 -0.36 -28.62
C ASP A 528 -20.82 -0.50 -27.23
N SER A 529 -20.31 -1.39 -26.39
CA SER A 529 -20.79 -1.56 -25.02
C SER A 529 -20.52 -0.33 -24.15
N MET A 530 -19.36 0.30 -24.29
CA MET A 530 -19.01 1.51 -23.53
C MET A 530 -19.78 2.73 -24.07
N GLU A 531 -19.86 2.92 -25.38
CA GLU A 531 -20.64 3.99 -25.99
C GLU A 531 -22.11 3.91 -25.55
N PHE A 532 -22.72 2.73 -25.67
CA PHE A 532 -24.10 2.51 -25.23
C PHE A 532 -24.31 2.85 -23.75
N LEU A 533 -23.38 2.41 -22.88
CA LEU A 533 -23.49 2.69 -21.44
C LEU A 533 -23.36 4.18 -21.16
N LEU A 534 -22.40 4.88 -21.78
CA LEU A 534 -22.19 6.32 -21.62
C LEU A 534 -23.40 7.13 -22.08
N ASP A 535 -23.99 6.80 -23.25
CA ASP A 535 -25.20 7.45 -23.75
C ASP A 535 -26.36 7.37 -22.77
N LYS A 536 -26.53 6.21 -22.13
CA LYS A 536 -27.56 6.04 -21.10
C LYS A 536 -27.25 6.76 -19.80
N LEU A 537 -25.96 6.82 -19.40
CA LEU A 537 -25.53 7.55 -18.22
C LEU A 537 -25.64 9.07 -18.39
N HIS A 538 -25.49 9.60 -19.60
CA HIS A 538 -25.65 11.04 -19.89
C HIS A 538 -27.04 11.56 -19.55
N VAL A 539 -28.08 10.74 -19.68
CA VAL A 539 -29.46 11.09 -19.39
C VAL A 539 -29.76 11.14 -17.90
N SER A 540 -28.94 10.45 -17.07
CA SER A 540 -29.16 10.32 -15.61
C SER A 540 -28.12 11.10 -14.81
N LYS A 541 -28.52 11.71 -13.69
CA LYS A 541 -27.60 12.43 -12.81
C LYS A 541 -26.86 11.51 -11.85
N THR A 542 -27.49 10.41 -11.44
CA THR A 542 -26.92 9.45 -10.49
C THR A 542 -27.09 8.02 -10.96
N ASN A 543 -26.28 7.10 -10.41
CA ASN A 543 -26.40 5.67 -10.69
C ASN A 543 -27.74 5.08 -10.20
N PRO A 544 -28.26 5.45 -9.00
CA PRO A 544 -29.62 5.06 -8.61
C PRO A 544 -30.70 5.52 -9.57
N ASP A 545 -30.63 6.76 -10.08
CA ASP A 545 -31.58 7.28 -11.10
C ASP A 545 -31.50 6.45 -12.39
N PHE A 546 -30.27 6.16 -12.85
CA PHE A 546 -30.04 5.33 -14.02
C PHE A 546 -30.63 3.93 -13.83
N LEU A 547 -30.32 3.24 -12.74
CA LEU A 547 -30.86 1.91 -12.46
C LEU A 547 -32.38 1.91 -12.31
N SER A 548 -32.97 2.98 -11.78
CA SER A 548 -34.42 3.11 -11.65
C SER A 548 -35.10 3.29 -13.01
N SER A 549 -34.47 4.01 -13.95
CA SER A 549 -35.00 4.22 -15.31
C SER A 549 -35.03 2.94 -16.17
N MET A 550 -34.32 1.89 -15.77
CA MET A 550 -34.33 0.60 -16.49
C MET A 550 -35.63 -0.19 -16.31
N ASN A 551 -36.54 0.26 -15.45
CA ASN A 551 -37.84 -0.40 -15.21
C ASN A 551 -38.98 0.23 -16.04
N GLY A 552 -38.69 1.20 -16.92
CA GLY A 552 -39.63 1.91 -17.77
C GLY A 552 -39.72 1.36 -19.17
#